data_be0b31b75813857a900b3e939edc8eb1
#
_entry.id   be0b31b75813857a900b3e939edc8eb1
#
_cell.length_a   1.000
_cell.length_b   1.000
_cell.length_c   1.000
_cell.angle_alpha   90.00
_cell.angle_beta   90.00
_cell.angle_gamma   90.00
#
_symmetry.space_group_name_H-M   'P 1'
#
loop_
_entity.id
_entity.type
_entity.pdbx_description
1 polymer ?
#
loop_
_entity_poly.entity_id
_entity_poly.type
_entity_poly.pdbx_seq_one_letter_code
_entity_poly.pdbx_strand_id
1 'polypeptide(L)'
;SLLNISYITLAILFLLSLIILIFFTEIVYIPLRKITHATEQYAAGNMHYEFQVDSEDEIGYLASCLNYMASEIARSEDDQKKFVANVSHDFRSPLTSIRGYLEAMLDGTIPPEMHEKYITIVLNETERLTKLTNSLLTLNNLNTKGMLLDKTDFDINQVIRNTASTFEGTCHNKSIAIEMILTGNEMYVHADMGKIQQVLYNLMDNAIIL
;
A
#
# COMPACT_ATOMS: atom_id res chain seq x y z
N SER A 1 -69.59 -35.37 -9.08
CA SER A 1 -68.70 -35.30 -7.85
C SER A 1 -67.25 -35.47 -8.15
N LEU A 2 -66.78 -36.40 -9.00
CA LEU A 2 -65.36 -36.56 -9.38
C LEU A 2 -64.78 -35.31 -10.10
N LEU A 3 -65.56 -34.70 -11.01
CA LEU A 3 -65.20 -33.47 -11.72
C LEU A 3 -64.95 -32.27 -10.77
N ASN A 4 -65.78 -32.12 -9.74
CA ASN A 4 -65.63 -31.05 -8.75
C ASN A 4 -64.37 -31.26 -7.90
N ILE A 5 -64.04 -32.48 -7.57
CA ILE A 5 -62.79 -32.81 -6.87
C ILE A 5 -61.53 -32.44 -7.70
N SER A 6 -61.61 -32.79 -9.03
CA SER A 6 -60.52 -32.44 -9.97
C SER A 6 -60.32 -30.93 -10.11
N TYR A 7 -61.37 -30.12 -10.20
CA TYR A 7 -61.27 -28.67 -10.26
C TYR A 7 -60.71 -28.07 -8.97
N ILE A 8 -61.09 -28.60 -7.80
CA ILE A 8 -60.62 -28.16 -6.51
C ILE A 8 -59.11 -28.47 -6.38
N THR A 9 -58.69 -29.69 -6.74
CA THR A 9 -57.27 -30.05 -6.71
C THR A 9 -56.43 -29.19 -7.65
N LEU A 10 -56.90 -28.89 -8.85
CA LEU A 10 -56.21 -28.04 -9.82
C LEU A 10 -56.08 -26.59 -9.32
N ALA A 11 -57.14 -26.07 -8.68
CA ALA A 11 -57.10 -24.74 -8.06
C ALA A 11 -56.13 -24.66 -6.90
N ILE A 12 -56.03 -25.69 -6.05
CA ILE A 12 -55.07 -25.76 -4.95
C ILE A 12 -53.63 -25.81 -5.48
N LEU A 13 -53.37 -26.64 -6.50
CA LEU A 13 -52.05 -26.73 -7.13
C LEU A 13 -51.65 -25.41 -7.79
N PHE A 14 -52.55 -24.72 -8.44
CA PHE A 14 -52.31 -23.41 -9.03
C PHE A 14 -51.96 -22.35 -7.96
N LEU A 15 -52.76 -22.33 -6.87
CA LEU A 15 -52.50 -21.42 -5.75
C LEU A 15 -51.15 -21.69 -5.06
N LEU A 16 -50.81 -22.97 -4.89
CA LEU A 16 -49.52 -23.40 -4.32
C LEU A 16 -48.36 -22.98 -5.24
N SER A 17 -48.49 -23.13 -6.56
CA SER A 17 -47.47 -22.70 -7.52
C SER A 17 -47.28 -21.18 -7.52
N LEU A 18 -48.35 -20.41 -7.35
CA LEU A 18 -48.28 -18.95 -7.23
C LEU A 18 -47.52 -18.50 -5.96
N ILE A 19 -47.81 -19.17 -4.84
CA ILE A 19 -47.12 -18.89 -3.56
C ILE A 19 -45.63 -19.18 -3.70
N ILE A 20 -45.27 -20.33 -4.29
CA ILE A 20 -43.85 -20.70 -4.51
C ILE A 20 -43.17 -19.70 -5.43
N LEU A 21 -43.82 -19.22 -6.47
CA LEU A 21 -43.29 -18.24 -7.41
C LEU A 21 -42.99 -16.88 -6.70
N ILE A 22 -43.95 -16.40 -5.89
CA ILE A 22 -43.76 -15.16 -5.11
C ILE A 22 -42.59 -15.33 -4.15
N PHE A 23 -42.55 -16.42 -3.41
CA PHE A 23 -41.48 -16.71 -2.45
C PHE A 23 -40.09 -16.80 -3.11
N PHE A 24 -40.02 -17.49 -4.27
CA PHE A 24 -38.81 -17.57 -5.06
C PHE A 24 -38.34 -16.17 -5.56
N THR A 25 -39.32 -15.37 -5.99
CA THR A 25 -39.00 -14.01 -6.48
C THR A 25 -38.42 -13.13 -5.37
N GLU A 26 -38.99 -13.17 -4.18
CA GLU A 26 -38.52 -12.33 -3.07
C GLU A 26 -37.22 -12.83 -2.45
N ILE A 27 -37.07 -14.13 -2.28
CA ILE A 27 -35.91 -14.68 -1.57
C ILE A 27 -34.69 -14.87 -2.48
N VAL A 28 -34.92 -15.18 -3.77
CA VAL A 28 -33.80 -15.50 -4.67
C VAL A 28 -33.61 -14.45 -5.75
N TYR A 29 -34.67 -14.13 -6.50
CA TYR A 29 -34.54 -13.30 -7.69
C TYR A 29 -34.15 -11.85 -7.37
N ILE A 30 -34.82 -11.20 -6.42
CA ILE A 30 -34.58 -9.81 -6.06
C ILE A 30 -33.17 -9.62 -5.47
N PRO A 31 -32.70 -10.44 -4.50
CA PRO A 31 -31.34 -10.34 -3.99
C PRO A 31 -30.27 -10.56 -5.06
N LEU A 32 -30.42 -11.58 -5.91
CA LEU A 32 -29.48 -11.83 -7.00
C LEU A 32 -29.40 -10.66 -7.99
N ARG A 33 -30.55 -10.04 -8.31
CA ARG A 33 -30.57 -8.85 -9.17
C ARG A 33 -29.84 -7.66 -8.54
N LYS A 34 -29.95 -7.45 -7.22
CA LYS A 34 -29.16 -6.43 -6.50
C LYS A 34 -27.67 -6.69 -6.60
N ILE A 35 -27.25 -7.94 -6.40
CA ILE A 35 -25.83 -8.37 -6.53
C ILE A 35 -25.33 -8.13 -7.95
N THR A 36 -26.10 -8.54 -8.98
CA THR A 36 -25.73 -8.33 -10.38
C THR A 36 -25.56 -6.83 -10.69
N HIS A 37 -26.50 -6.00 -10.25
CA HIS A 37 -26.39 -4.55 -10.43
C HIS A 37 -25.17 -3.95 -9.72
N ALA A 38 -24.85 -4.41 -8.50
CA ALA A 38 -23.66 -3.97 -7.79
C ALA A 38 -22.38 -4.35 -8.54
N THR A 39 -22.29 -5.57 -9.08
CA THR A 39 -21.14 -6.00 -9.89
C THR A 39 -20.99 -5.18 -11.18
N GLU A 40 -22.10 -4.76 -11.80
CA GLU A 40 -22.06 -3.83 -12.95
C GLU A 40 -21.50 -2.45 -12.54
N GLN A 41 -21.88 -1.91 -11.37
CA GLN A 41 -21.32 -0.66 -10.83
C GLN A 41 -19.81 -0.80 -10.57
N TYR A 42 -19.39 -1.90 -9.96
CA TYR A 42 -17.96 -2.18 -9.72
C TYR A 42 -17.17 -2.33 -11.03
N ALA A 43 -17.72 -3.02 -12.02
CA ALA A 43 -17.11 -3.13 -13.34
C ALA A 43 -17.00 -1.78 -14.08
N ALA A 44 -17.91 -0.83 -13.79
CA ALA A 44 -17.85 0.53 -14.29
C ALA A 44 -16.89 1.45 -13.52
N GLY A 45 -16.18 0.93 -12.50
CA GLY A 45 -15.22 1.67 -11.67
C GLY A 45 -15.83 2.36 -10.45
N ASN A 46 -17.14 2.18 -10.19
CA ASN A 46 -17.80 2.76 -9.02
C ASN A 46 -17.64 1.85 -7.79
N MET A 47 -16.41 1.79 -7.22
CA MET A 47 -16.10 0.91 -6.08
C MET A 47 -16.72 1.39 -4.76
N HIS A 48 -17.19 2.63 -4.68
CA HIS A 48 -17.89 3.17 -3.50
C HIS A 48 -19.40 2.90 -3.50
N TYR A 49 -19.91 2.16 -4.51
CA TYR A 49 -21.31 1.78 -4.52
C TYR A 49 -21.57 0.73 -3.43
N GLU A 50 -22.42 1.07 -2.47
CA GLU A 50 -22.86 0.16 -1.42
C GLU A 50 -24.27 -0.34 -1.72
N PHE A 51 -24.50 -1.62 -1.52
CA PHE A 51 -25.82 -2.23 -1.60
C PHE A 51 -26.06 -3.14 -0.42
N GLN A 52 -27.34 -3.29 -0.07
CA GLN A 52 -27.76 -4.16 1.03
C GLN A 52 -28.70 -5.25 0.54
N VAL A 53 -28.45 -6.45 1.04
CA VAL A 53 -29.32 -7.62 0.88
C VAL A 53 -29.71 -8.07 2.27
N ASP A 54 -31.01 -7.96 2.57
CA ASP A 54 -31.56 -8.40 3.85
C ASP A 54 -31.80 -9.91 3.79
N SER A 55 -30.72 -10.69 3.88
CA SER A 55 -30.77 -12.15 3.94
C SER A 55 -29.67 -12.64 4.88
N GLU A 56 -29.98 -13.59 5.74
CA GLU A 56 -29.02 -14.24 6.65
C GLU A 56 -28.45 -15.56 6.08
N ASP A 57 -28.71 -15.84 4.81
CA ASP A 57 -28.27 -17.02 4.09
C ASP A 57 -26.98 -16.78 3.26
N GLU A 58 -26.66 -17.73 2.38
CA GLU A 58 -25.49 -17.69 1.49
C GLU A 58 -25.51 -16.49 0.55
N ILE A 59 -26.69 -15.96 0.20
CA ILE A 59 -26.85 -14.79 -0.67
C ILE A 59 -26.46 -13.53 0.10
N GLY A 60 -26.89 -13.39 1.35
CA GLY A 60 -26.47 -12.29 2.23
C GLY A 60 -24.98 -12.32 2.52
N TYR A 61 -24.41 -13.51 2.73
CA TYR A 61 -22.97 -13.69 2.88
C TYR A 61 -22.20 -13.28 1.62
N LEU A 62 -22.68 -13.69 0.43
CA LEU A 62 -22.08 -13.27 -0.85
C LEU A 62 -22.13 -11.76 -1.05
N ALA A 63 -23.24 -11.10 -0.71
CA ALA A 63 -23.36 -9.66 -0.77
C ALA A 63 -22.35 -8.95 0.13
N SER A 64 -22.16 -9.45 1.34
CA SER A 64 -21.17 -8.94 2.30
C SER A 64 -19.73 -9.10 1.80
N CYS A 65 -19.40 -10.26 1.22
CA CYS A 65 -18.10 -10.50 0.61
C CYS A 65 -17.80 -9.55 -0.54
N LEU A 66 -18.80 -9.28 -1.39
CA LEU A 66 -18.67 -8.34 -2.52
C LEU A 66 -18.46 -6.90 -2.05
N ASN A 67 -19.23 -6.44 -1.07
CA ASN A 67 -19.05 -5.12 -0.48
C ASN A 67 -17.65 -4.98 0.15
N TYR A 68 -17.20 -6.01 0.90
CA TYR A 68 -15.86 -6.03 1.48
C TYR A 68 -14.77 -5.94 0.40
N MET A 69 -14.89 -6.75 -0.65
CA MET A 69 -13.93 -6.74 -1.77
C MET A 69 -13.90 -5.36 -2.46
N ALA A 70 -15.06 -4.75 -2.72
CA ALA A 70 -15.15 -3.44 -3.33
C ALA A 70 -14.51 -2.35 -2.45
N SER A 71 -14.75 -2.40 -1.13
CA SER A 71 -14.14 -1.47 -0.16
C SER A 71 -12.61 -1.60 -0.10
N GLU A 72 -12.07 -2.83 -0.18
CA GLU A 72 -10.62 -3.05 -0.19
C GLU A 72 -9.99 -2.54 -1.50
N ILE A 73 -10.66 -2.72 -2.64
CA ILE A 73 -10.20 -2.18 -3.93
C ILE A 73 -10.22 -0.64 -3.88
N ALA A 74 -11.32 -0.03 -3.43
CA ALA A 74 -11.44 1.43 -3.30
C ALA A 74 -10.33 2.01 -2.42
N ARG A 75 -10.07 1.38 -1.28
CA ARG A 75 -8.99 1.75 -0.36
C ARG A 75 -7.61 1.65 -1.03
N SER A 76 -7.36 0.56 -1.74
CA SER A 76 -6.10 0.37 -2.47
C SER A 76 -5.89 1.44 -3.55
N GLU A 77 -6.94 1.81 -4.29
CA GLU A 77 -6.87 2.90 -5.28
C GLU A 77 -6.58 4.26 -4.64
N ASP A 78 -7.21 4.57 -3.51
CA ASP A 78 -6.98 5.83 -2.79
C ASP A 78 -5.57 5.91 -2.21
N ASP A 79 -5.07 4.81 -1.67
CA ASP A 79 -3.69 4.72 -1.17
C ASP A 79 -2.69 4.88 -2.32
N GLN A 80 -2.97 4.29 -3.49
CA GLN A 80 -2.15 4.47 -4.70
C GLN A 80 -2.16 5.93 -5.19
N LYS A 81 -3.32 6.60 -5.20
CA LYS A 81 -3.42 8.02 -5.58
C LYS A 81 -2.63 8.91 -4.63
N LYS A 82 -2.76 8.68 -3.31
CA LYS A 82 -1.97 9.39 -2.28
C LYS A 82 -0.48 9.17 -2.46
N PHE A 83 -0.08 7.92 -2.70
CA PHE A 83 1.32 7.58 -2.95
C PHE A 83 1.89 8.34 -4.15
N VAL A 84 1.21 8.33 -5.30
CA VAL A 84 1.63 9.06 -6.50
C VAL A 84 1.70 10.58 -6.25
N ALA A 85 0.73 11.14 -5.53
CA ALA A 85 0.72 12.55 -5.17
C ALA A 85 1.91 12.93 -4.29
N ASN A 86 2.20 12.13 -3.24
CA ASN A 86 3.33 12.35 -2.34
C ASN A 86 4.67 12.24 -3.07
N VAL A 87 4.85 11.19 -3.87
CA VAL A 87 6.05 11.02 -4.70
C VAL A 87 6.25 12.21 -5.64
N SER A 88 5.18 12.67 -6.30
CA SER A 88 5.23 13.83 -7.20
C SER A 88 5.64 15.12 -6.47
N HIS A 89 5.15 15.31 -5.25
CA HIS A 89 5.53 16.43 -4.40
C HIS A 89 7.02 16.37 -4.00
N ASP A 90 7.47 15.18 -3.57
CA ASP A 90 8.85 14.98 -3.09
C ASP A 90 9.90 15.10 -4.20
N PHE A 91 9.52 14.84 -5.47
CA PHE A 91 10.36 15.15 -6.63
C PHE A 91 10.31 16.62 -7.02
N ARG A 92 9.15 17.25 -6.96
CA ARG A 92 8.98 18.64 -7.43
C ARG A 92 9.81 19.63 -6.62
N SER A 93 9.87 19.47 -5.30
CA SER A 93 10.59 20.37 -4.40
C SER A 93 12.07 20.49 -4.75
N PRO A 94 12.87 19.40 -4.75
CA PRO A 94 14.29 19.46 -5.08
C PRO A 94 14.55 19.91 -6.52
N LEU A 95 13.73 19.48 -7.49
CA LEU A 95 13.85 19.92 -8.89
C LEU A 95 13.63 21.41 -9.05
N THR A 96 12.68 22.01 -8.32
CA THR A 96 12.44 23.45 -8.33
C THR A 96 13.62 24.20 -7.73
N SER A 97 14.22 23.71 -6.62
CA SER A 97 15.40 24.29 -6.01
C SER A 97 16.61 24.23 -6.94
N ILE A 98 16.91 23.06 -7.53
CA ILE A 98 17.99 22.86 -8.50
C ILE A 98 17.85 23.86 -9.64
N ARG A 99 16.66 23.90 -10.27
CA ARG A 99 16.42 24.81 -11.40
C ARG A 99 16.58 26.27 -11.00
N GLY A 100 15.99 26.68 -9.87
CA GLY A 100 16.04 28.07 -9.41
C GLY A 100 17.46 28.55 -9.12
N TYR A 101 18.28 27.72 -8.49
CA TYR A 101 19.69 28.10 -8.25
C TYR A 101 20.50 28.15 -9.54
N LEU A 102 20.29 27.23 -10.48
CA LEU A 102 20.98 27.25 -11.76
C LEU A 102 20.55 28.46 -12.62
N GLU A 103 19.26 28.80 -12.67
CA GLU A 103 18.75 30.00 -13.35
C GLU A 103 19.34 31.28 -12.72
N ALA A 104 19.38 31.38 -11.38
CA ALA A 104 19.92 32.53 -10.67
C ALA A 104 21.45 32.67 -10.81
N MET A 105 22.18 31.57 -11.06
CA MET A 105 23.61 31.63 -11.43
C MET A 105 23.80 32.07 -12.86
N LEU A 106 22.92 31.65 -13.80
CA LEU A 106 23.01 32.00 -15.20
C LEU A 106 22.65 33.45 -15.48
N ASP A 107 21.66 34.01 -14.79
CA ASP A 107 21.23 35.40 -14.96
C ASP A 107 22.04 36.45 -14.17
N GLY A 108 23.04 35.95 -13.36
CA GLY A 108 23.91 36.79 -12.55
C GLY A 108 23.30 37.27 -11.22
N THR A 109 22.10 36.81 -10.87
CA THR A 109 21.48 37.10 -9.56
C THR A 109 22.35 36.57 -8.42
N ILE A 110 22.98 35.38 -8.62
CA ILE A 110 24.00 34.83 -7.70
C ILE A 110 25.37 35.20 -8.28
N PRO A 111 26.16 36.01 -7.55
CA PRO A 111 27.48 36.40 -8.00
C PRO A 111 28.47 35.21 -8.02
N PRO A 112 29.49 35.21 -8.89
CA PRO A 112 30.42 34.12 -9.10
C PRO A 112 31.10 33.63 -7.80
N GLU A 113 31.36 34.53 -6.87
CA GLU A 113 32.02 34.22 -5.58
C GLU A 113 31.16 33.30 -4.69
N MET A 114 29.86 33.23 -4.95
CA MET A 114 28.91 32.38 -4.23
C MET A 114 28.53 31.09 -4.98
N HIS A 115 28.99 30.90 -6.22
CA HIS A 115 28.62 29.74 -7.03
C HIS A 115 28.98 28.41 -6.34
N GLU A 116 30.16 28.29 -5.71
CA GLU A 116 30.56 27.06 -5.03
C GLU A 116 29.56 26.61 -3.96
N LYS A 117 29.05 27.57 -3.16
CA LYS A 117 28.03 27.31 -2.14
C LYS A 117 26.74 26.78 -2.76
N TYR A 118 26.23 27.42 -3.82
CA TYR A 118 24.96 27.04 -4.43
C TYR A 118 25.07 25.77 -5.28
N ILE A 119 26.22 25.52 -5.90
CA ILE A 119 26.51 24.24 -6.57
C ILE A 119 26.51 23.10 -5.55
N THR A 120 27.05 23.30 -4.35
CA THR A 120 26.98 22.30 -3.28
C THR A 120 25.54 22.00 -2.88
N ILE A 121 24.67 23.00 -2.81
CA ILE A 121 23.24 22.80 -2.54
C ILE A 121 22.58 21.98 -3.67
N VAL A 122 22.87 22.32 -4.94
CA VAL A 122 22.37 21.57 -6.10
C VAL A 122 22.81 20.11 -6.08
N LEU A 123 24.07 19.85 -5.73
CA LEU A 123 24.58 18.47 -5.56
C LEU A 123 23.85 17.73 -4.47
N ASN A 124 23.62 18.31 -3.32
CA ASN A 124 22.89 17.69 -2.21
C ASN A 124 21.44 17.36 -2.61
N GLU A 125 20.76 18.25 -3.33
CA GLU A 125 19.40 17.97 -3.83
C GLU A 125 19.39 16.85 -4.88
N THR A 126 20.46 16.76 -5.70
CA THR A 126 20.60 15.66 -6.67
C THR A 126 20.83 14.31 -5.99
N GLU A 127 21.64 14.27 -4.93
CA GLU A 127 21.82 13.07 -4.11
C GLU A 127 20.53 12.65 -3.43
N ARG A 128 19.75 13.62 -2.92
CA ARG A 128 18.43 13.35 -2.34
C ARG A 128 17.48 12.71 -3.36
N LEU A 129 17.45 13.22 -4.61
CA LEU A 129 16.66 12.62 -5.69
C LEU A 129 17.11 11.20 -6.02
N THR A 130 18.40 10.94 -6.03
CA THR A 130 18.98 9.61 -6.25
C THR A 130 18.54 8.63 -5.15
N LYS A 131 18.61 9.03 -3.88
CA LYS A 131 18.11 8.22 -2.76
C LYS A 131 16.61 7.92 -2.88
N LEU A 132 15.80 8.92 -3.24
CA LEU A 132 14.35 8.76 -3.44
C LEU A 132 14.05 7.75 -4.55
N THR A 133 14.74 7.85 -5.69
CA THR A 133 14.58 6.94 -6.83
C THR A 133 14.93 5.51 -6.44
N ASN A 134 16.04 5.30 -5.73
CA ASN A 134 16.45 3.97 -5.26
C ASN A 134 15.44 3.37 -4.26
N SER A 135 14.86 4.19 -3.39
CA SER A 135 13.82 3.77 -2.45
C SER A 135 12.56 3.31 -3.20
N LEU A 136 12.13 4.04 -4.24
CA LEU A 136 10.98 3.66 -5.08
C LEU A 136 11.22 2.38 -5.86
N LEU A 137 12.43 2.18 -6.42
CA LEU A 137 12.80 0.93 -7.09
C LEU A 137 12.77 -0.26 -6.12
N THR A 138 13.23 -0.05 -4.89
CA THR A 138 13.18 -1.09 -3.85
C THR A 138 11.74 -1.46 -3.50
N LEU A 139 10.85 -0.47 -3.32
CA LEU A 139 9.41 -0.70 -3.08
C LEU A 139 8.74 -1.46 -4.24
N ASN A 140 9.04 -1.09 -5.49
CA ASN A 140 8.49 -1.77 -6.65
C ASN A 140 8.94 -3.24 -6.74
N ASN A 141 10.19 -3.52 -6.43
CA ASN A 141 10.73 -4.89 -6.42
C ASN A 141 10.11 -5.76 -5.30
N LEU A 142 9.71 -5.16 -4.18
CA LEU A 142 9.01 -5.86 -3.09
C LEU A 142 7.60 -6.29 -3.51
N ASN A 143 6.91 -5.51 -4.31
CA ASN A 143 5.52 -5.77 -4.74
C ASN A 143 5.42 -6.78 -5.89
N THR A 144 6.43 -6.87 -6.77
CA THR A 144 6.34 -7.64 -8.03
C THR A 144 6.82 -9.08 -7.95
N LYS A 145 7.65 -9.39 -6.98
CA LYS A 145 8.17 -10.77 -6.80
C LYS A 145 7.90 -11.15 -5.36
N GLY A 146 6.95 -12.02 -5.07
CA GLY A 146 6.90 -12.60 -3.73
C GLY A 146 8.34 -12.80 -3.25
N MET A 147 8.78 -11.98 -2.29
CA MET A 147 10.20 -11.79 -1.96
C MET A 147 10.80 -13.14 -1.55
N LEU A 148 11.57 -13.76 -2.44
CA LEU A 148 12.40 -14.90 -2.09
C LEU A 148 13.48 -14.35 -1.16
N LEU A 149 13.26 -14.54 0.15
CA LEU A 149 14.24 -14.18 1.17
C LEU A 149 15.36 -15.23 1.15
N ASP A 150 16.61 -14.77 1.05
CA ASP A 150 17.79 -15.62 1.23
C ASP A 150 18.10 -15.75 2.72
N LYS A 151 17.39 -16.67 3.37
CA LYS A 151 17.50 -16.87 4.82
C LYS A 151 18.71 -17.72 5.16
N THR A 152 19.58 -17.18 5.99
CA THR A 152 20.78 -17.83 6.53
C THR A 152 20.84 -17.61 8.04
N ASP A 153 21.60 -18.46 8.73
CA ASP A 153 21.89 -18.29 10.15
C ASP A 153 23.09 -17.35 10.29
N PHE A 154 22.92 -16.26 11.04
CA PHE A 154 24.01 -15.29 11.28
C PHE A 154 23.86 -14.64 12.66
N ASP A 155 24.98 -14.11 13.16
CA ASP A 155 25.00 -13.35 14.44
C ASP A 155 24.49 -11.92 14.19
N ILE A 156 23.30 -11.61 14.72
CA ILE A 156 22.67 -10.29 14.60
C ILE A 156 23.50 -9.20 15.34
N ASN A 157 24.16 -9.56 16.44
CA ASN A 157 25.01 -8.61 17.16
C ASN A 157 26.18 -8.11 16.31
N GLN A 158 26.74 -8.98 15.47
CA GLN A 158 27.80 -8.58 14.54
C GLN A 158 27.27 -7.68 13.43
N VAL A 159 26.09 -7.96 12.88
CA VAL A 159 25.45 -7.10 11.87
C VAL A 159 25.15 -5.72 12.43
N ILE A 160 24.64 -5.62 13.67
CA ILE A 160 24.40 -4.35 14.36
C ILE A 160 25.71 -3.57 14.54
N ARG A 161 26.78 -4.21 15.03
CA ARG A 161 28.10 -3.57 15.19
C ARG A 161 28.65 -3.05 13.87
N ASN A 162 28.62 -3.89 12.83
CA ASN A 162 29.11 -3.50 11.50
C ASN A 162 28.31 -2.34 10.90
N THR A 163 26.99 -2.35 11.07
CA THR A 163 26.14 -1.25 10.59
C THR A 163 26.39 0.03 11.37
N ALA A 164 26.50 -0.03 12.70
CA ALA A 164 26.80 1.14 13.54
C ALA A 164 28.15 1.77 13.19
N SER A 165 29.19 0.97 12.93
CA SER A 165 30.51 1.47 12.56
C SER A 165 30.50 2.29 11.26
N THR A 166 29.57 2.04 10.33
CA THR A 166 29.46 2.85 9.10
C THR A 166 29.01 4.30 9.37
N PHE A 167 28.41 4.55 10.53
CA PHE A 167 27.93 5.88 10.93
C PHE A 167 28.87 6.63 11.88
N GLU A 168 29.97 6.01 12.34
CA GLU A 168 30.91 6.63 13.30
C GLU A 168 31.41 8.01 12.83
N GLY A 169 31.80 8.11 11.54
CA GLY A 169 32.29 9.38 10.98
C GLY A 169 31.22 10.46 10.96
N THR A 170 30.00 10.10 10.59
CA THR A 170 28.85 11.04 10.53
C THR A 170 28.47 11.50 11.94
N CYS A 171 28.42 10.56 12.88
CA CYS A 171 28.10 10.83 14.28
C CYS A 171 29.17 11.71 14.94
N HIS A 172 30.47 11.44 14.69
CA HIS A 172 31.55 12.28 15.17
C HIS A 172 31.43 13.74 14.68
N ASN A 173 31.14 13.95 13.39
CA ASN A 173 30.95 15.27 12.79
C ASN A 173 29.73 16.02 13.35
N LYS A 174 28.71 15.30 13.76
CA LYS A 174 27.48 15.85 14.37
C LYS A 174 27.51 15.89 15.91
N SER A 175 28.59 15.45 16.53
CA SER A 175 28.73 15.33 18.00
C SER A 175 27.64 14.40 18.61
N ILE A 176 27.25 13.33 17.91
CA ILE A 176 26.30 12.31 18.36
C ILE A 176 27.10 11.14 18.94
N ALA A 177 26.72 10.67 20.12
CA ALA A 177 27.28 9.46 20.72
C ALA A 177 26.38 8.26 20.38
N ILE A 178 26.98 7.15 19.90
CA ILE A 178 26.29 5.87 19.72
C ILE A 178 26.64 4.97 20.89
N GLU A 179 25.64 4.53 21.65
CA GLU A 179 25.76 3.52 22.69
C GLU A 179 25.06 2.24 22.24
N MET A 180 25.75 1.10 22.33
CA MET A 180 25.21 -0.20 21.97
C MET A 180 25.03 -1.08 23.20
N ILE A 181 23.78 -1.45 23.50
CA ILE A 181 23.44 -2.38 24.56
C ILE A 181 22.96 -3.68 23.91
N LEU A 182 23.84 -4.67 23.85
CA LEU A 182 23.58 -5.95 23.20
C LEU A 182 23.46 -7.06 24.24
N THR A 183 22.52 -8.00 24.01
CA THR A 183 22.33 -9.15 24.90
C THR A 183 23.27 -10.28 24.49
N GLY A 184 24.17 -10.67 25.40
CA GLY A 184 25.14 -11.76 25.17
C GLY A 184 26.26 -11.39 24.21
N ASN A 185 27.18 -12.32 23.99
CA ASN A 185 28.30 -12.14 23.04
C ASN A 185 27.86 -12.38 21.59
N GLU A 186 27.03 -13.38 21.36
CA GLU A 186 26.52 -13.79 20.07
C GLU A 186 25.02 -14.07 20.18
N MET A 187 24.28 -13.72 19.15
CA MET A 187 22.85 -14.01 19.03
C MET A 187 22.52 -14.40 17.59
N TYR A 188 22.33 -15.70 17.35
CA TYR A 188 22.02 -16.22 16.03
C TYR A 188 20.54 -16.06 15.69
N VAL A 189 20.26 -15.62 14.48
CA VAL A 189 18.92 -15.47 13.92
C VAL A 189 18.87 -16.10 12.52
N HIS A 190 17.72 -16.66 12.16
CA HIS A 190 17.47 -17.22 10.82
C HIS A 190 16.69 -16.21 9.98
N ALA A 191 17.39 -15.39 9.20
CA ALA A 191 16.79 -14.33 8.40
C ALA A 191 17.64 -14.01 7.15
N ASP A 192 17.15 -13.11 6.30
CA ASP A 192 17.94 -12.54 5.21
C ASP A 192 18.82 -11.42 5.77
N MET A 193 20.12 -11.72 5.91
CA MET A 193 21.11 -10.82 6.50
C MET A 193 21.15 -9.46 5.79
N GLY A 194 21.09 -9.45 4.43
CA GLY A 194 21.13 -8.22 3.66
C GLY A 194 19.91 -7.32 3.90
N LYS A 195 18.72 -7.93 4.06
CA LYS A 195 17.50 -7.20 4.37
C LYS A 195 17.48 -6.65 5.80
N ILE A 196 17.96 -7.43 6.77
CA ILE A 196 18.10 -6.95 8.14
C ILE A 196 19.09 -5.80 8.22
N GLN A 197 20.25 -5.91 7.55
CA GLN A 197 21.23 -4.83 7.48
C GLN A 197 20.66 -3.56 6.85
N GLN A 198 19.86 -3.69 5.79
CA GLN A 198 19.17 -2.57 5.14
C GLN A 198 18.18 -1.89 6.07
N VAL A 199 17.41 -2.65 6.87
CA VAL A 199 16.49 -2.11 7.88
C VAL A 199 17.26 -1.32 8.93
N LEU A 200 18.32 -1.91 9.49
CA LEU A 200 19.15 -1.25 10.51
C LEU A 200 19.77 0.03 9.98
N TYR A 201 20.33 -0.01 8.76
CA TYR A 201 20.91 1.17 8.13
C TYR A 201 19.88 2.30 7.99
N ASN A 202 18.68 2.00 7.47
CA ASN A 202 17.62 3.00 7.29
C ASN A 202 17.15 3.61 8.61
N LEU A 203 17.04 2.79 9.67
CA LEU A 203 16.63 3.26 10.99
C LEU A 203 17.71 4.18 11.60
N MET A 204 18.99 3.82 11.49
CA MET A 204 20.09 4.62 11.98
C MET A 204 20.25 5.91 11.18
N ASP A 205 20.18 5.86 9.84
CA ASP A 205 20.24 7.05 8.97
C ASP A 205 19.14 8.05 9.36
N ASN A 206 17.90 7.59 9.53
CA ASN A 206 16.79 8.43 9.98
C ASN A 206 17.03 9.05 11.37
N ALA A 207 17.56 8.28 12.32
CA ALA A 207 17.82 8.77 13.67
C ALA A 207 18.98 9.79 13.74
N ILE A 208 19.92 9.74 12.81
CA ILE A 208 21.09 10.62 12.75
C ILE A 208 20.81 11.91 11.95
N ILE A 209 19.86 11.85 10.98
CA ILE A 209 19.46 13.01 10.15
C ILE A 209 18.61 14.00 10.95
N LEU A 210 17.78 13.49 11.90
CA LEU A 210 16.97 14.31 12.81
C LEU A 210 17.82 15.08 13.83
#